data_e73e749a4b3de2c819985c7714754878
#
_entry.id   e73e749a4b3de2c819985c7714754878
#
_cell.length_a   1.000
_cell.length_b   1.000
_cell.length_c   1.000
_cell.angle_alpha   90.00
_cell.angle_beta   90.00
_cell.angle_gamma   90.00
#
_symmetry.space_group_name_H-M   'P 1'
#
loop_
_entity.id
_entity.type
_entity.pdbx_description
1 polymer ?
#
loop_
_entity_poly.entity_id
_entity_poly.type
_entity_poly.pdbx_seq_one_letter_code
_entity_poly.pdbx_strand_id
1 'polypeptide(L)'
;AMDDAAVDAKIAELQKVDYERIGERMHVEMVYVNYEDGADKDRYVEMVKKAAATGKTLILGCKDPEVAKAALEVCKDGKPVLNGATAANYAAMNDIAKEAGVVLGVSGADLNEIYDTVAALEKAGNKNLVIDATGASIKEAYANAVQIRRAALKDQDRTFGYPTIVNTAAIARGDRNLQQALASLFTVKYGSIAVSYTHLTLPTIA
;
A
#
# COMPACT_ATOMS: atom_id res chain seq x y z
N ALA A 1 -16.99 3.78 -8.56
CA ALA A 1 -16.14 4.91 -8.15
C ALA A 1 -16.88 5.75 -7.11
N MET A 2 -16.20 6.21 -6.05
CA MET A 2 -16.79 7.10 -5.05
C MET A 2 -17.10 8.47 -5.66
N ASP A 3 -18.21 9.10 -5.28
CA ASP A 3 -18.48 10.49 -5.65
C ASP A 3 -17.62 11.46 -4.79
N ASP A 4 -17.60 12.73 -5.16
CA ASP A 4 -16.75 13.73 -4.47
C ASP A 4 -17.18 13.95 -3.02
N ALA A 5 -18.46 13.91 -2.73
CA ALA A 5 -18.99 14.06 -1.38
C ALA A 5 -18.53 12.89 -0.48
N ALA A 6 -18.51 11.66 -1.00
CA ALA A 6 -18.01 10.50 -0.28
C ALA A 6 -16.48 10.55 -0.06
N VAL A 7 -15.72 11.10 -1.00
CA VAL A 7 -14.27 11.33 -0.83
C VAL A 7 -14.03 12.35 0.27
N ASP A 8 -14.73 13.49 0.24
CA ASP A 8 -14.57 14.56 1.23
C ASP A 8 -15.02 14.10 2.63
N ALA A 9 -16.10 13.31 2.72
CA ALA A 9 -16.54 12.71 3.98
C ALA A 9 -15.48 11.76 4.56
N LYS A 10 -14.85 10.91 3.73
CA LYS A 10 -13.77 10.03 4.16
C LYS A 10 -12.53 10.77 4.62
N ILE A 11 -12.15 11.84 3.93
CA ILE A 11 -11.04 12.71 4.34
C ILE A 11 -11.34 13.34 5.71
N ALA A 12 -12.57 13.81 5.92
CA ALA A 12 -12.98 14.37 7.20
C ALA A 12 -12.98 13.33 8.34
N GLU A 13 -13.39 12.09 8.07
CA GLU A 13 -13.28 10.97 9.03
C GLU A 13 -11.83 10.65 9.37
N LEU A 14 -10.96 10.63 8.38
CA LEU A 14 -9.53 10.37 8.52
C LEU A 14 -8.86 11.37 9.45
N GLN A 15 -9.22 12.65 9.35
CA GLN A 15 -8.68 13.72 10.19
C GLN A 15 -9.14 13.64 11.65
N LYS A 16 -10.27 12.96 11.94
CA LYS A 16 -10.77 12.75 13.32
C LYS A 16 -10.00 11.65 14.06
N VAL A 17 -9.28 10.79 13.34
CA VAL A 17 -8.47 9.73 13.94
C VAL A 17 -7.12 10.32 14.37
N ASP A 18 -7.15 11.07 15.45
CA ASP A 18 -5.96 11.63 16.10
C ASP A 18 -6.28 11.79 17.59
N TYR A 19 -5.93 10.77 18.38
CA TYR A 19 -6.23 10.73 19.81
C TYR A 19 -5.12 10.00 20.58
N GLU A 20 -5.02 10.29 21.86
CA GLU A 20 -4.09 9.61 22.75
C GLU A 20 -4.78 8.39 23.40
N ARG A 21 -4.06 7.26 23.44
CA ARG A 21 -4.49 6.05 24.13
C ARG A 21 -3.29 5.39 24.83
N ILE A 22 -3.40 5.24 26.15
CA ILE A 22 -2.35 4.61 26.97
C ILE A 22 -0.96 5.28 26.76
N GLY A 23 -0.94 6.63 26.65
CA GLY A 23 0.28 7.39 26.42
C GLY A 23 0.83 7.37 24.99
N GLU A 24 0.15 6.70 24.06
CA GLU A 24 0.52 6.63 22.65
C GLU A 24 -0.46 7.41 21.79
N ARG A 25 0.07 8.21 20.86
CA ARG A 25 -0.74 8.94 19.88
C ARG A 25 -1.18 8.01 18.78
N MET A 26 -2.49 7.80 18.67
CA MET A 26 -3.13 7.00 17.62
C MET A 26 -3.58 7.93 16.51
N HIS A 27 -2.99 7.79 15.33
CA HIS A 27 -3.33 8.58 14.16
C HIS A 27 -3.16 7.76 12.87
N VAL A 28 -3.78 8.21 11.79
CA VAL A 28 -3.55 7.61 10.48
C VAL A 28 -2.22 8.13 9.92
N GLU A 29 -1.31 7.22 9.63
CA GLU A 29 0.01 7.55 9.11
C GLU A 29 0.01 7.69 7.59
N MET A 30 -0.71 6.78 6.90
CA MET A 30 -0.74 6.70 5.45
C MET A 30 -2.15 6.60 4.90
N VAL A 31 -2.38 7.14 3.71
CA VAL A 31 -3.65 7.06 2.98
C VAL A 31 -3.44 6.30 1.68
N TYR A 32 -4.17 5.20 1.51
CA TYR A 32 -4.15 4.40 0.27
C TYR A 32 -5.18 4.92 -0.72
N VAL A 33 -4.72 5.33 -1.90
CA VAL A 33 -5.58 5.80 -3.00
C VAL A 33 -5.44 4.84 -4.16
N ASN A 34 -6.51 4.10 -4.47
CA ASN A 34 -6.51 3.07 -5.50
C ASN A 34 -7.05 3.61 -6.82
N TYR A 35 -6.33 3.33 -7.90
CA TYR A 35 -6.80 3.47 -9.27
C TYR A 35 -7.32 2.13 -9.78
N GLU A 36 -8.57 2.09 -10.22
CA GLU A 36 -9.13 0.93 -10.89
C GLU A 36 -8.86 1.03 -12.39
N ASP A 37 -8.38 -0.04 -13.00
CA ASP A 37 -8.06 -0.06 -14.42
C ASP A 37 -9.26 0.38 -15.28
N GLY A 38 -9.03 1.37 -16.15
CA GLY A 38 -10.07 1.97 -16.97
C GLY A 38 -10.92 3.05 -16.28
N ALA A 39 -10.62 3.43 -15.04
CA ALA A 39 -11.26 4.57 -14.39
C ALA A 39 -10.78 5.90 -15.00
N ASP A 40 -11.55 6.97 -14.73
CA ASP A 40 -11.20 8.32 -15.16
C ASP A 40 -9.90 8.78 -14.49
N LYS A 41 -8.90 9.08 -15.31
CA LYS A 41 -7.56 9.52 -14.90
C LYS A 41 -7.60 10.86 -14.17
N ASP A 42 -8.33 11.83 -14.72
CA ASP A 42 -8.36 13.20 -14.17
C ASP A 42 -9.03 13.18 -12.81
N ARG A 43 -10.09 12.41 -12.67
CA ARG A 43 -10.76 12.20 -11.39
C ARG A 43 -9.84 11.52 -10.36
N TYR A 44 -9.05 10.55 -10.77
CA TYR A 44 -8.07 9.93 -9.88
C TYR A 44 -7.02 10.93 -9.39
N VAL A 45 -6.48 11.75 -10.29
CA VAL A 45 -5.50 12.79 -9.96
C VAL A 45 -6.10 13.83 -9.01
N GLU A 46 -7.36 14.24 -9.21
CA GLU A 46 -8.05 15.14 -8.28
C GLU A 46 -8.22 14.50 -6.89
N MET A 47 -8.57 13.23 -6.82
CA MET A 47 -8.68 12.49 -5.56
C MET A 47 -7.32 12.41 -4.84
N VAL A 48 -6.24 12.14 -5.58
CA VAL A 48 -4.86 12.16 -5.04
C VAL A 48 -4.50 13.54 -4.51
N LYS A 49 -4.84 14.61 -5.23
CA LYS A 49 -4.62 16.00 -4.80
C LYS A 49 -5.36 16.32 -3.49
N LYS A 50 -6.63 15.92 -3.39
CA LYS A 50 -7.42 16.07 -2.16
C LYS A 50 -6.81 15.28 -0.99
N ALA A 51 -6.37 14.05 -1.24
CA ALA A 51 -5.71 13.23 -0.23
C ALA A 51 -4.35 13.83 0.21
N ALA A 52 -3.56 14.35 -0.72
CA ALA A 52 -2.28 15.00 -0.44
C ALA A 52 -2.44 16.24 0.46
N ALA A 53 -3.54 16.98 0.32
CA ALA A 53 -3.85 18.14 1.16
C ALA A 53 -4.04 17.78 2.64
N THR A 54 -4.24 16.52 2.99
CA THR A 54 -4.28 16.04 4.39
C THR A 54 -2.93 16.07 5.10
N GLY A 55 -1.83 16.23 4.37
CA GLY A 55 -0.46 16.16 4.90
C GLY A 55 0.00 14.74 5.29
N LYS A 56 -0.79 13.71 4.99
CA LYS A 56 -0.44 12.30 5.24
C LYS A 56 0.36 11.72 4.09
N THR A 57 1.22 10.75 4.36
CA THR A 57 1.92 10.01 3.31
C THR A 57 0.94 9.19 2.50
N LEU A 58 1.03 9.26 1.18
CA LEU A 58 0.13 8.52 0.29
C LEU A 58 0.74 7.20 -0.15
N ILE A 59 -0.12 6.20 -0.34
CA ILE A 59 0.19 4.98 -1.10
C ILE A 59 -0.69 5.01 -2.33
N LEU A 60 -0.08 5.14 -3.51
CA LEU A 60 -0.77 5.19 -4.79
C LEU A 60 -0.86 3.78 -5.37
N GLY A 61 -2.04 3.17 -5.29
CA GLY A 61 -2.32 1.89 -5.92
C GLY A 61 -2.65 2.09 -7.40
N CYS A 62 -1.64 2.03 -8.27
CA CYS A 62 -1.82 2.25 -9.70
C CYS A 62 -0.85 1.39 -10.51
N LYS A 63 -1.37 0.64 -11.49
CA LYS A 63 -0.57 -0.20 -12.38
C LYS A 63 -0.25 0.47 -13.72
N ASP A 64 -0.98 1.54 -14.07
CA ASP A 64 -0.78 2.28 -15.31
C ASP A 64 0.32 3.35 -15.13
N PRO A 65 1.45 3.26 -15.86
CA PRO A 65 2.57 4.20 -15.71
C PRO A 65 2.19 5.66 -16.03
N GLU A 66 1.31 5.89 -17.01
CA GLU A 66 0.89 7.24 -17.41
C GLU A 66 0.04 7.89 -16.31
N VAL A 67 -0.86 7.13 -15.71
CA VAL A 67 -1.68 7.58 -14.58
C VAL A 67 -0.82 7.78 -13.34
N ALA A 68 0.10 6.86 -13.07
CA ALA A 68 1.04 6.94 -11.95
C ALA A 68 1.90 8.21 -12.02
N LYS A 69 2.43 8.53 -13.20
CA LYS A 69 3.21 9.75 -13.42
C LYS A 69 2.39 11.00 -13.14
N ALA A 70 1.18 11.10 -13.68
CA ALA A 70 0.30 12.25 -13.45
C ALA A 70 -0.08 12.41 -11.97
N ALA A 71 -0.34 11.30 -11.27
CA ALA A 71 -0.62 11.33 -9.84
C ALA A 71 0.59 11.77 -9.00
N LEU A 72 1.80 11.33 -9.36
CA LEU A 72 3.03 11.73 -8.66
C LEU A 72 3.32 13.22 -8.82
N GLU A 73 3.02 13.83 -9.96
CA GLU A 73 3.24 15.28 -10.17
C GLU A 73 2.53 16.15 -9.12
N VAL A 74 1.39 15.69 -8.61
CA VAL A 74 0.59 16.46 -7.61
C VAL A 74 0.91 16.09 -6.16
N CYS A 75 1.68 15.02 -5.88
CA CYS A 75 1.93 14.58 -4.50
C CYS A 75 3.39 14.18 -4.20
N LYS A 76 4.32 14.33 -5.14
CA LYS A 76 5.73 13.89 -4.99
C LYS A 76 6.44 14.47 -3.77
N ASP A 77 6.10 15.70 -3.37
CA ASP A 77 6.72 16.37 -2.22
C ASP A 77 6.43 15.65 -0.90
N GLY A 78 5.30 14.95 -0.80
CA GLY A 78 4.93 14.09 0.32
C GLY A 78 5.63 12.73 0.32
N LYS A 79 6.53 12.45 -0.63
CA LYS A 79 7.25 11.17 -0.79
C LYS A 79 6.32 9.95 -0.69
N PRO A 80 5.33 9.84 -1.58
CA PRO A 80 4.38 8.73 -1.55
C PRO A 80 5.06 7.39 -1.86
N VAL A 81 4.35 6.31 -1.56
CA VAL A 81 4.68 4.97 -2.07
C VAL A 81 3.91 4.75 -3.37
N LEU A 82 4.60 4.44 -4.46
CA LEU A 82 3.98 4.07 -5.73
C LEU A 82 3.80 2.54 -5.77
N ASN A 83 2.60 2.04 -5.46
CA ASN A 83 2.29 0.61 -5.40
C ASN A 83 1.58 0.13 -6.66
N GLY A 84 2.21 -0.74 -7.44
CA GLY A 84 1.61 -1.29 -8.66
C GLY A 84 2.62 -1.76 -9.71
N ALA A 85 3.91 -1.85 -9.37
CA ALA A 85 4.88 -2.47 -10.27
C ALA A 85 4.63 -3.99 -10.34
N THR A 86 4.57 -4.52 -11.56
CA THR A 86 4.38 -5.94 -11.89
C THR A 86 5.43 -6.37 -12.90
N ALA A 87 5.54 -7.65 -13.20
CA ALA A 87 6.46 -8.15 -14.23
C ALA A 87 6.26 -7.47 -15.61
N ALA A 88 5.06 -7.01 -15.91
CA ALA A 88 4.73 -6.39 -17.20
C ALA A 88 5.16 -4.90 -17.28
N ASN A 89 5.17 -4.17 -16.17
CA ASN A 89 5.35 -2.70 -16.16
C ASN A 89 6.52 -2.21 -15.30
N TYR A 90 7.22 -3.09 -14.58
CA TYR A 90 8.22 -2.70 -13.57
C TYR A 90 9.30 -1.75 -14.09
N ALA A 91 9.71 -1.87 -15.35
CA ALA A 91 10.75 -1.01 -15.92
C ALA A 91 10.27 0.46 -15.99
N ALA A 92 9.10 0.69 -16.59
CA ALA A 92 8.51 2.03 -16.67
C ALA A 92 8.18 2.61 -15.28
N MET A 93 7.62 1.79 -14.39
CA MET A 93 7.32 2.20 -13.02
C MET A 93 8.58 2.52 -12.22
N ASN A 94 9.67 1.79 -12.46
CA ASN A 94 10.96 2.06 -11.83
C ASN A 94 11.56 3.40 -12.25
N ASP A 95 11.48 3.73 -13.54
CA ASP A 95 12.00 5.00 -14.04
C ASP A 95 11.23 6.18 -13.44
N ILE A 96 9.90 6.08 -13.38
CA ILE A 96 9.03 7.07 -12.75
C ILE A 96 9.33 7.20 -11.25
N ALA A 97 9.48 6.09 -10.52
CA ALA A 97 9.78 6.11 -9.10
C ALA A 97 11.16 6.69 -8.79
N LYS A 98 12.17 6.41 -9.62
CA LYS A 98 13.51 6.98 -9.50
C LYS A 98 13.52 8.47 -9.79
N GLU A 99 12.85 8.93 -10.84
CA GLU A 99 12.72 10.35 -11.18
C GLU A 99 12.06 11.14 -10.05
N ALA A 100 11.01 10.59 -9.45
CA ALA A 100 10.30 11.20 -8.33
C ALA A 100 10.99 10.98 -6.96
N GLY A 101 11.96 10.08 -6.85
CA GLY A 101 12.65 9.77 -5.60
C GLY A 101 11.75 9.09 -4.56
N VAL A 102 10.78 8.27 -5.01
CA VAL A 102 9.76 7.62 -4.17
C VAL A 102 9.97 6.11 -4.03
N VAL A 103 9.32 5.51 -3.04
CA VAL A 103 9.33 4.05 -2.82
C VAL A 103 8.47 3.37 -3.87
N LEU A 104 8.95 2.27 -4.45
CA LEU A 104 8.23 1.47 -5.43
C LEU A 104 7.69 0.18 -4.81
N GLY A 105 6.38 -0.01 -4.87
CA GLY A 105 5.69 -1.23 -4.45
C GLY A 105 5.60 -2.24 -5.57
N VAL A 106 6.00 -3.47 -5.27
CA VAL A 106 6.02 -4.60 -6.22
C VAL A 106 4.94 -5.58 -5.87
N SER A 107 4.10 -5.91 -6.85
CA SER A 107 3.05 -6.93 -6.78
C SER A 107 3.20 -7.95 -7.90
N GLY A 108 2.62 -9.12 -7.75
CA GLY A 108 2.63 -10.18 -8.77
C GLY A 108 1.50 -11.17 -8.57
N ALA A 109 1.32 -12.06 -9.52
CA ALA A 109 0.33 -13.13 -9.44
C ALA A 109 0.71 -14.17 -8.35
N ASP A 110 2.01 -14.38 -8.14
CA ASP A 110 2.55 -15.24 -7.09
C ASP A 110 3.91 -14.71 -6.55
N LEU A 111 4.46 -15.39 -5.56
CA LEU A 111 5.73 -15.01 -4.94
C LEU A 111 6.94 -15.16 -5.86
N ASN A 112 6.90 -16.03 -6.86
CA ASN A 112 8.01 -16.19 -7.78
C ASN A 112 8.08 -14.99 -8.72
N GLU A 113 6.93 -14.55 -9.24
CA GLU A 113 6.85 -13.33 -10.06
C GLU A 113 7.30 -12.09 -9.28
N ILE A 114 6.88 -11.96 -8.02
CA ILE A 114 7.34 -10.88 -7.13
C ILE A 114 8.86 -10.96 -6.95
N TYR A 115 9.40 -12.14 -6.67
CA TYR A 115 10.83 -12.37 -6.49
C TYR A 115 11.64 -11.95 -7.70
N ASP A 116 11.27 -12.43 -8.89
CA ASP A 116 11.96 -12.13 -10.13
C ASP A 116 11.90 -10.62 -10.45
N THR A 117 10.75 -9.99 -10.20
CA THR A 117 10.57 -8.55 -10.40
C THR A 117 11.45 -7.74 -9.44
N VAL A 118 11.49 -8.10 -8.16
CA VAL A 118 12.35 -7.44 -7.16
C VAL A 118 13.83 -7.62 -7.54
N ALA A 119 14.24 -8.84 -7.91
CA ALA A 119 15.61 -9.10 -8.33
C ALA A 119 16.02 -8.31 -9.59
N ALA A 120 15.09 -8.13 -10.54
CA ALA A 120 15.31 -7.29 -11.71
C ALA A 120 15.48 -5.81 -11.34
N LEU A 121 14.68 -5.30 -10.42
CA LEU A 121 14.75 -3.92 -9.91
C LEU A 121 16.04 -3.67 -9.13
N GLU A 122 16.49 -4.63 -8.32
CA GLU A 122 17.78 -4.55 -7.63
C GLU A 122 18.96 -4.49 -8.61
N LYS A 123 18.95 -5.32 -9.66
CA LYS A 123 19.93 -5.26 -10.75
C LYS A 123 19.90 -3.92 -11.47
N ALA A 124 18.73 -3.30 -11.61
CA ALA A 124 18.59 -1.94 -12.14
C ALA A 124 19.03 -0.84 -11.12
N GLY A 125 19.50 -1.24 -9.93
CA GLY A 125 20.03 -0.34 -8.90
C GLY A 125 18.95 0.33 -8.02
N ASN A 126 17.70 -0.14 -8.06
CA ASN A 126 16.66 0.35 -7.17
C ASN A 126 16.57 -0.54 -5.91
N LYS A 127 16.84 0.06 -4.74
CA LYS A 127 16.74 -0.60 -3.43
C LYS A 127 15.66 0.05 -2.55
N ASN A 128 14.89 0.98 -3.10
CA ASN A 128 13.82 1.66 -2.39
C ASN A 128 12.48 0.98 -2.73
N LEU A 129 12.30 -0.23 -2.22
CA LEU A 129 11.20 -1.13 -2.58
C LEU A 129 10.32 -1.48 -1.38
N VAL A 130 9.09 -1.87 -1.67
CA VAL A 130 8.15 -2.50 -0.74
C VAL A 130 7.42 -3.62 -1.48
N ILE A 131 7.11 -4.72 -0.80
CA ILE A 131 6.46 -5.90 -1.41
C ILE A 131 4.98 -5.89 -1.07
N ASP A 132 4.12 -5.90 -2.09
CA ASP A 132 2.69 -6.11 -1.89
C ASP A 132 2.38 -7.61 -1.78
N ALA A 133 2.17 -8.05 -0.55
CA ALA A 133 1.91 -9.45 -0.20
C ALA A 133 0.41 -9.77 -0.11
N THR A 134 -0.47 -8.90 -0.61
CA THR A 134 -1.93 -9.00 -0.45
C THR A 134 -2.50 -10.33 -0.96
N GLY A 135 -2.10 -10.76 -2.17
CA GLY A 135 -2.69 -11.94 -2.80
C GLY A 135 -4.20 -11.81 -3.07
N ALA A 136 -4.82 -12.85 -3.62
CA ALA A 136 -6.23 -12.88 -3.97
C ALA A 136 -7.17 -13.33 -2.84
N SER A 137 -6.61 -13.86 -1.75
CA SER A 137 -7.37 -14.39 -0.61
C SER A 137 -6.60 -14.27 0.70
N ILE A 138 -7.33 -14.41 1.82
CA ILE A 138 -6.74 -14.43 3.17
C ILE A 138 -5.69 -15.56 3.29
N LYS A 139 -6.00 -16.74 2.76
CA LYS A 139 -5.09 -17.89 2.77
C LYS A 139 -3.78 -17.56 2.05
N GLU A 140 -3.89 -16.94 0.91
CA GLU A 140 -2.74 -16.55 0.08
C GLU A 140 -1.92 -15.42 0.73
N ALA A 141 -2.57 -14.36 1.20
CA ALA A 141 -1.91 -13.29 1.94
C ALA A 141 -1.12 -13.82 3.15
N TYR A 142 -1.74 -14.75 3.90
CA TYR A 142 -1.08 -15.37 5.04
C TYR A 142 0.10 -16.25 4.61
N ALA A 143 -0.07 -17.08 3.57
CA ALA A 143 1.00 -17.92 3.03
C ALA A 143 2.17 -17.07 2.52
N ASN A 144 1.88 -15.97 1.80
CA ASN A 144 2.88 -15.03 1.31
C ASN A 144 3.67 -14.42 2.47
N ALA A 145 2.99 -13.89 3.49
CA ALA A 145 3.65 -13.31 4.65
C ALA A 145 4.54 -14.29 5.41
N VAL A 146 4.10 -15.56 5.56
CA VAL A 146 4.90 -16.63 6.17
C VAL A 146 6.14 -16.94 5.33
N GLN A 147 5.99 -17.09 4.01
CA GLN A 147 7.09 -17.46 3.12
C GLN A 147 8.11 -16.34 2.98
N ILE A 148 7.65 -15.08 2.78
CA ILE A 148 8.52 -13.91 2.74
C ILE A 148 9.35 -13.81 4.02
N ARG A 149 8.69 -13.90 5.18
CA ARG A 149 9.39 -13.82 6.47
C ARG A 149 10.38 -14.97 6.66
N ARG A 150 10.01 -16.19 6.25
CA ARG A 150 10.88 -17.36 6.32
C ARG A 150 12.12 -17.19 5.44
N ALA A 151 11.94 -16.81 4.18
CA ALA A 151 13.04 -16.57 3.25
C ALA A 151 13.97 -15.48 3.76
N ALA A 152 13.43 -14.34 4.21
CA ALA A 152 14.21 -13.24 4.73
C ALA A 152 15.02 -13.60 5.98
N LEU A 153 14.42 -14.33 6.94
CA LEU A 153 15.05 -14.58 8.24
C LEU A 153 15.84 -15.89 8.29
N LYS A 154 15.32 -16.97 7.71
CA LYS A 154 15.94 -18.30 7.79
C LYS A 154 16.95 -18.50 6.66
N ASP A 155 16.55 -18.14 5.45
CA ASP A 155 17.37 -18.35 4.26
C ASP A 155 18.25 -17.13 3.95
N GLN A 156 18.11 -16.05 4.74
CA GLN A 156 18.82 -14.77 4.63
C GLN A 156 18.75 -14.17 3.21
N ASP A 157 17.63 -14.41 2.54
CA ASP A 157 17.37 -13.91 1.20
C ASP A 157 16.96 -12.42 1.27
N ARG A 158 17.84 -11.55 0.79
CA ARG A 158 17.64 -10.10 0.82
C ARG A 158 16.54 -9.63 -0.12
N THR A 159 16.24 -10.39 -1.18
CA THR A 159 15.18 -10.06 -2.14
C THR A 159 13.83 -10.02 -1.46
N PHE A 160 13.59 -10.83 -0.41
CA PHE A 160 12.42 -10.75 0.44
C PHE A 160 12.63 -9.95 1.74
N GLY A 161 13.76 -9.26 1.88
CA GLY A 161 14.08 -8.44 3.06
C GLY A 161 13.43 -7.06 3.09
N TYR A 162 12.61 -6.71 2.11
CA TYR A 162 11.91 -5.43 2.04
C TYR A 162 10.65 -5.43 2.92
N PRO A 163 10.20 -4.22 3.37
CA PRO A 163 8.90 -4.09 4.05
C PRO A 163 7.76 -4.60 3.18
N THR A 164 6.66 -5.03 3.82
CA THR A 164 5.49 -5.56 3.11
C THR A 164 4.26 -4.67 3.29
N ILE A 165 3.39 -4.66 2.27
CA ILE A 165 2.03 -4.10 2.32
C ILE A 165 1.04 -5.26 2.23
N VAL A 166 -0.04 -5.20 3.02
CA VAL A 166 -1.19 -6.10 2.89
C VAL A 166 -2.48 -5.29 2.89
N ASN A 167 -3.23 -5.36 1.80
CA ASN A 167 -4.53 -4.71 1.70
C ASN A 167 -5.62 -5.57 2.36
N THR A 168 -5.77 -5.42 3.67
CA THR A 168 -6.75 -6.18 4.46
C THR A 168 -8.18 -5.81 4.10
N ALA A 169 -8.41 -4.60 3.60
CA ALA A 169 -9.72 -4.17 3.12
C ALA A 169 -10.17 -4.97 1.90
N ALA A 170 -9.26 -5.22 0.96
CA ALA A 170 -9.55 -5.98 -0.26
C ALA A 170 -9.87 -7.45 0.05
N ILE A 171 -9.08 -8.09 0.91
CA ILE A 171 -9.23 -9.54 1.21
C ILE A 171 -10.34 -9.83 2.22
N ALA A 172 -10.74 -8.89 3.08
CA ALA A 172 -11.83 -9.05 4.03
C ALA A 172 -13.23 -8.85 3.40
N ARG A 173 -13.31 -8.35 2.16
CA ARG A 173 -14.55 -8.23 1.37
C ARG A 173 -15.72 -7.60 2.13
N GLY A 174 -15.46 -6.53 2.89
CA GLY A 174 -16.47 -5.78 3.63
C GLY A 174 -16.77 -6.29 5.05
N ASP A 175 -16.23 -7.41 5.47
CA ASP A 175 -16.32 -7.87 6.87
C ASP A 175 -15.34 -7.07 7.74
N ARG A 176 -15.90 -6.17 8.57
CA ARG A 176 -15.13 -5.26 9.43
C ARG A 176 -14.36 -5.99 10.53
N ASN A 177 -14.97 -7.00 11.15
CA ASN A 177 -14.32 -7.73 12.24
C ASN A 177 -13.14 -8.54 11.72
N LEU A 178 -13.34 -9.19 10.59
CA LEU A 178 -12.29 -9.91 9.88
C LEU A 178 -11.16 -8.97 9.47
N GLN A 179 -11.48 -7.80 8.94
CA GLN A 179 -10.49 -6.80 8.55
C GLN A 179 -9.64 -6.32 9.73
N GLN A 180 -10.25 -6.09 10.89
CA GLN A 180 -9.54 -5.72 12.12
C GLN A 180 -8.60 -6.83 12.58
N ALA A 181 -9.07 -8.08 12.58
CA ALA A 181 -8.26 -9.23 12.95
C ALA A 181 -7.06 -9.41 12.02
N LEU A 182 -7.28 -9.25 10.69
CA LEU A 182 -6.22 -9.32 9.69
C LEU A 182 -5.23 -8.17 9.82
N ALA A 183 -5.69 -6.93 10.02
CA ALA A 183 -4.82 -5.79 10.22
C ALA A 183 -3.93 -6.00 11.45
N SER A 184 -4.49 -6.45 12.56
CA SER A 184 -3.72 -6.77 13.76
C SER A 184 -2.70 -7.89 13.53
N LEU A 185 -3.11 -8.96 12.85
CA LEU A 185 -2.23 -10.08 12.52
C LEU A 185 -1.03 -9.65 11.68
N PHE A 186 -1.28 -8.95 10.57
CA PHE A 186 -0.21 -8.57 9.64
C PHE A 186 0.70 -7.50 10.22
N THR A 187 0.17 -6.55 10.99
CA THR A 187 1.00 -5.53 11.65
C THR A 187 1.84 -6.13 12.79
N VAL A 188 1.21 -6.81 13.75
CA VAL A 188 1.91 -7.25 14.97
C VAL A 188 2.86 -8.41 14.69
N LYS A 189 2.42 -9.39 13.87
CA LYS A 189 3.22 -10.60 13.64
C LYS A 189 4.23 -10.46 12.50
N TYR A 190 3.87 -9.73 11.44
CA TYR A 190 4.68 -9.66 10.22
C TYR A 190 5.30 -8.28 9.99
N GLY A 191 4.92 -7.25 10.74
CA GLY A 191 5.43 -5.89 10.55
C GLY A 191 5.00 -5.26 9.22
N SER A 192 3.88 -5.71 8.66
CA SER A 192 3.37 -5.21 7.39
C SER A 192 2.64 -3.89 7.55
N ILE A 193 2.68 -3.06 6.51
CA ILE A 193 1.77 -1.93 6.35
C ILE A 193 0.38 -2.51 6.05
N ALA A 194 -0.55 -2.43 7.00
CA ALA A 194 -1.90 -2.94 6.81
C ALA A 194 -2.82 -1.83 6.26
N VAL A 195 -3.31 -2.03 5.03
CA VAL A 195 -4.29 -1.12 4.44
C VAL A 195 -5.69 -1.52 4.91
N SER A 196 -6.41 -0.58 5.49
CA SER A 196 -7.70 -0.77 6.14
C SER A 196 -8.64 0.39 5.84
N TYR A 197 -9.95 0.24 6.07
CA TYR A 197 -10.89 1.36 5.98
C TYR A 197 -10.80 2.27 7.21
N THR A 198 -11.03 3.56 7.03
CA THR A 198 -10.86 4.62 8.04
C THR A 198 -11.75 4.52 9.28
N HIS A 199 -12.81 3.75 9.25
CA HIS A 199 -13.75 3.61 10.37
C HIS A 199 -13.53 2.34 11.23
N LEU A 200 -12.32 1.76 11.15
CA LEU A 200 -11.92 0.70 12.06
C LEU A 200 -11.56 1.30 13.42
N THR A 201 -12.51 1.26 14.35
CA THR A 201 -12.17 1.37 15.76
C THR A 201 -11.55 0.04 16.19
N LEU A 202 -10.32 0.05 16.67
CA LEU A 202 -9.77 -1.12 17.35
C LEU A 202 -10.70 -1.49 18.50
N PRO A 203 -11.03 -2.79 18.70
CA PRO A 203 -11.89 -3.19 19.79
C PRO A 203 -11.29 -2.71 21.11
N THR A 204 -12.07 -1.92 21.86
CA THR A 204 -11.74 -1.57 23.22
C THR A 204 -11.83 -2.84 24.04
N ILE A 205 -10.69 -3.39 24.44
CA ILE A 205 -10.67 -4.42 25.49
C ILE A 205 -11.02 -3.64 26.76
N ALA A 206 -12.28 -3.84 27.21
CA ALA A 206 -12.74 -3.33 28.51
C ALA A 206 -12.16 -4.21 29.62
#